data_7807db523cdc9e7c832ef0373bd81f3d
#
_entry.id   7807db523cdc9e7c832ef0373bd81f3d
#
_cell.length_a   1.000
_cell.length_b   1.000
_cell.length_c   1.000
_cell.angle_alpha   90.00
_cell.angle_beta   90.00
_cell.angle_gamma   90.00
#
_symmetry.space_group_name_H-M   'P 1'
#
loop_
_entity.id
_entity.type
_entity.pdbx_description
1 polymer ?
#
loop_
_entity_poly.entity_id
_entity_poly.type
_entity_poly.pdbx_seq_one_letter_code
_entity_poly.pdbx_strand_id
1 'polypeptide(L)'
;MLSEQFLIKQKQCCGNGCFKCPYIPKHTKGSYKIMNNMGYACINMQLSNQKPKIYTGRSMIKRTFQDKGIKYASELGLQNCKDLFEIVKWNKENGFDFFRITSNLFPWASEYKLEDMPDHWEICGILGEIGKYVDEHNMRLTSHPGPFNVLTSPHEHVVENCIKDLSIPVS
;
A
#
# COMPACT_ATOMS: atom_id res chain seq x y z
N MET A 1 -26.24 -23.95 -6.37
CA MET A 1 -25.14 -23.49 -7.25
C MET A 1 -24.06 -22.92 -6.35
N LEU A 2 -22.80 -23.36 -6.47
CA LEU A 2 -21.72 -22.88 -5.61
C LEU A 2 -21.40 -21.40 -5.94
N SER A 3 -21.26 -20.56 -4.91
CA SER A 3 -20.87 -19.15 -5.12
C SER A 3 -19.41 -19.04 -5.56
N GLU A 4 -19.06 -17.98 -6.28
CA GLU A 4 -17.68 -17.69 -6.68
C GLU A 4 -16.75 -17.59 -5.47
N GLN A 5 -17.22 -16.93 -4.40
CA GLN A 5 -16.46 -16.82 -3.15
C GLN A 5 -16.15 -18.17 -2.51
N PHE A 6 -17.09 -19.12 -2.55
CA PHE A 6 -16.84 -20.48 -2.09
C PHE A 6 -15.76 -21.16 -2.93
N LEU A 7 -15.82 -21.01 -4.26
CA LEU A 7 -14.84 -21.60 -5.18
C LEU A 7 -13.44 -20.99 -4.98
N ILE A 8 -13.34 -19.69 -4.74
CA ILE A 8 -12.07 -19.01 -4.45
C ILE A 8 -11.40 -19.56 -3.19
N LYS A 9 -12.18 -19.88 -2.14
CA LYS A 9 -11.66 -20.51 -0.91
C LYS A 9 -10.99 -21.87 -1.13
N GLN A 10 -11.30 -22.55 -2.22
CA GLN A 10 -10.66 -23.84 -2.60
C GLN A 10 -9.21 -23.66 -3.07
N LYS A 11 -8.74 -22.45 -3.31
CA LYS A 11 -7.39 -22.05 -3.76
C LYS A 11 -6.97 -22.60 -5.13
N GLN A 12 -7.64 -23.63 -5.65
CA GLN A 12 -7.37 -24.25 -6.96
C GLN A 12 -8.63 -24.82 -7.57
N CYS A 13 -8.63 -24.96 -8.90
CA CYS A 13 -9.75 -25.54 -9.64
C CYS A 13 -9.89 -27.03 -9.36
N CYS A 14 -11.12 -27.48 -9.07
CA CYS A 14 -11.43 -28.89 -8.89
C CYS A 14 -11.60 -29.69 -10.19
N GLY A 15 -11.73 -29.01 -11.33
CA GLY A 15 -11.98 -29.62 -12.64
C GLY A 15 -13.43 -30.01 -12.93
N ASN A 16 -14.38 -29.73 -12.02
CA ASN A 16 -15.76 -30.22 -12.09
C ASN A 16 -16.73 -29.39 -12.95
N GLY A 17 -16.24 -28.50 -13.82
CA GLY A 17 -17.08 -27.72 -14.73
C GLY A 17 -18.00 -26.70 -14.06
N CYS A 18 -17.62 -26.13 -12.93
CA CYS A 18 -18.42 -25.15 -12.21
C CYS A 18 -18.79 -23.93 -13.07
N PHE A 19 -20.07 -23.57 -13.15
CA PHE A 19 -20.56 -22.45 -13.99
C PHE A 19 -19.84 -21.14 -13.74
N LYS A 20 -19.53 -20.82 -12.47
CA LYS A 20 -18.79 -19.62 -12.06
C LYS A 20 -17.35 -19.95 -11.64
N CYS A 21 -16.65 -20.76 -12.43
CA CYS A 21 -15.25 -21.11 -12.14
C CYS A 21 -14.36 -19.86 -12.18
N PRO A 22 -13.69 -19.49 -11.07
CA PRO A 22 -12.84 -18.29 -11.01
C PRO A 22 -11.40 -18.55 -11.48
N TYR A 23 -11.07 -19.80 -11.86
CA TYR A 23 -9.70 -20.22 -12.17
C TYR A 23 -9.42 -20.20 -13.66
N ILE A 24 -8.15 -19.98 -14.03
CA ILE A 24 -7.69 -19.94 -15.41
C ILE A 24 -6.52 -20.92 -15.61
N PRO A 25 -6.56 -21.82 -16.60
CA PRO A 25 -7.72 -22.06 -17.49
C PRO A 25 -8.90 -22.63 -16.70
N LYS A 26 -10.15 -22.24 -17.11
CA LYS A 26 -11.36 -22.72 -16.43
C LYS A 26 -11.48 -24.24 -16.54
N HIS A 27 -12.06 -24.85 -15.51
CA HIS A 27 -12.38 -26.27 -15.44
C HIS A 27 -11.18 -27.22 -15.58
N THR A 28 -9.97 -26.71 -15.45
CA THR A 28 -8.75 -27.51 -15.45
C THR A 28 -8.31 -27.77 -14.02
N LYS A 29 -8.31 -29.05 -13.60
CA LYS A 29 -7.91 -29.44 -12.24
C LYS A 29 -6.51 -28.91 -11.91
N GLY A 30 -6.40 -28.24 -10.75
CA GLY A 30 -5.15 -27.66 -10.28
C GLY A 30 -4.84 -26.27 -10.84
N SER A 31 -5.63 -25.71 -11.79
CA SER A 31 -5.45 -24.32 -12.19
C SER A 31 -5.73 -23.37 -11.03
N TYR A 32 -4.95 -22.30 -10.95
CA TYR A 32 -5.08 -21.27 -9.92
C TYR A 32 -5.87 -20.09 -10.46
N LYS A 33 -6.47 -19.31 -9.57
CA LYS A 33 -6.94 -17.99 -9.94
C LYS A 33 -5.70 -17.19 -10.34
N ILE A 34 -5.52 -16.95 -11.62
CA ILE A 34 -4.60 -15.91 -12.07
C ILE A 34 -5.28 -14.61 -11.66
N MET A 35 -4.87 -14.07 -10.55
CA MET A 35 -5.15 -12.69 -10.27
C MET A 35 -4.37 -11.93 -11.35
N ASN A 36 -5.06 -11.39 -12.34
CA ASN A 36 -4.49 -10.39 -13.23
C ASN A 36 -4.25 -9.14 -12.37
N ASN A 37 -3.29 -9.24 -11.45
CA ASN A 37 -2.90 -8.16 -10.58
C ASN A 37 -2.10 -7.16 -11.40
N MET A 38 -2.80 -6.51 -12.32
CA MET A 38 -2.25 -5.36 -12.98
C MET A 38 -2.20 -4.23 -11.97
N GLY A 39 -1.05 -3.59 -11.85
CA GLY A 39 -0.85 -2.51 -10.91
C GLY A 39 0.40 -1.71 -11.24
N TYR A 40 0.67 -0.74 -10.42
CA TYR A 40 1.78 0.19 -10.60
C TYR A 40 2.34 0.64 -9.24
N ALA A 41 3.43 1.40 -9.28
CA ALA A 41 4.13 1.84 -8.08
C ALA A 41 4.03 3.35 -7.88
N CYS A 42 3.88 3.76 -6.64
CA CYS A 42 4.12 5.07 -6.06
C CYS A 42 3.23 6.21 -6.57
N ILE A 43 3.06 6.41 -7.88
CA ILE A 43 2.40 7.60 -8.42
C ILE A 43 1.28 7.20 -9.38
N ASN A 44 0.06 7.65 -9.09
CA ASN A 44 -1.02 7.66 -10.07
C ASN A 44 -0.90 8.94 -10.91
N MET A 45 -0.45 8.80 -12.14
CA MET A 45 -0.19 9.94 -13.03
C MET A 45 -1.45 10.72 -13.36
N GLN A 46 -2.61 10.07 -13.44
CA GLN A 46 -3.89 10.73 -13.73
C GLN A 46 -4.33 11.59 -12.55
N LEU A 47 -4.34 11.04 -11.34
CA LEU A 47 -4.75 11.74 -10.14
C LEU A 47 -3.75 12.83 -9.71
N SER A 48 -2.46 12.61 -9.92
CA SER A 48 -1.42 13.60 -9.59
C SER A 48 -1.42 14.84 -10.49
N ASN A 49 -2.01 14.75 -11.69
CA ASN A 49 -2.10 15.87 -12.64
C ASN A 49 -3.40 16.69 -12.53
N GLN A 50 -4.37 16.21 -11.74
CA GLN A 50 -5.62 16.96 -11.52
C GLN A 50 -5.46 18.07 -10.45
N LYS A 51 -6.53 18.86 -10.29
CA LYS A 51 -6.64 19.89 -9.23
C LYS A 51 -7.90 19.66 -8.39
N PRO A 52 -7.79 19.46 -7.06
CA PRO A 52 -6.54 19.34 -6.30
C PRO A 52 -5.75 18.04 -6.64
N LYS A 53 -4.44 18.09 -6.48
CA LYS A 53 -3.57 16.92 -6.72
C LYS A 53 -3.80 15.86 -5.64
N ILE A 54 -3.94 14.59 -6.07
CA ILE A 54 -4.00 13.42 -5.21
C ILE A 54 -2.72 12.60 -5.42
N TYR A 55 -1.86 12.51 -4.41
CA TYR A 55 -0.62 11.74 -4.45
C TYR A 55 -0.05 11.52 -3.05
N THR A 56 0.68 10.45 -2.85
CA THR A 56 1.16 9.96 -1.54
C THR A 56 2.63 10.31 -1.23
N GLY A 57 3.27 11.11 -2.05
CA GLY A 57 4.70 11.41 -1.93
C GLY A 57 4.99 12.83 -1.40
N ARG A 58 4.07 13.44 -0.62
CA ARG A 58 4.39 14.72 0.03
C ARG A 58 5.51 14.51 1.01
N SER A 59 6.53 15.34 0.89
CA SER A 59 7.71 15.27 1.74
C SER A 59 8.25 16.67 2.00
N MET A 60 9.33 16.75 2.75
CA MET A 60 10.03 17.99 3.06
C MET A 60 11.54 17.75 3.08
N ILE A 61 12.32 18.81 2.92
CA ILE A 61 13.77 18.76 3.06
C ILE A 61 14.15 18.75 4.56
N LYS A 62 15.36 18.26 4.88
CA LYS A 62 15.87 18.15 6.25
C LYS A 62 15.76 19.45 7.05
N ARG A 63 16.10 20.57 6.46
CA ARG A 63 15.98 21.88 7.08
C ARG A 63 14.55 22.19 7.53
N THR A 64 13.55 21.91 6.68
CA THR A 64 12.14 22.13 7.02
C THR A 64 11.70 21.21 8.14
N PHE A 65 12.18 19.96 8.18
CA PHE A 65 11.91 19.04 9.27
C PHE A 65 12.53 19.54 10.59
N GLN A 66 13.76 20.07 10.56
CA GLN A 66 14.42 20.66 11.73
C GLN A 66 13.67 21.89 12.26
N ASP A 67 13.12 22.72 11.37
CA ASP A 67 12.39 23.95 11.74
C ASP A 67 10.96 23.66 12.24
N LYS A 68 10.24 22.72 11.59
CA LYS A 68 8.82 22.49 11.86
C LYS A 68 8.53 21.21 12.64
N GLY A 69 9.49 20.30 12.74
CA GLY A 69 9.43 19.08 13.53
C GLY A 69 8.38 18.07 13.08
N ILE A 70 8.07 17.16 14.02
CA ILE A 70 7.12 16.06 13.84
C ILE A 70 5.70 16.51 13.51
N LYS A 71 5.29 17.68 13.99
CA LYS A 71 3.94 18.21 13.72
C LYS A 71 3.69 18.35 12.22
N TYR A 72 4.63 18.96 11.50
CA TYR A 72 4.50 19.11 10.06
C TYR A 72 4.66 17.78 9.30
N ALA A 73 5.50 16.86 9.81
CA ALA A 73 5.58 15.50 9.29
C ALA A 73 4.24 14.77 9.42
N SER A 74 3.55 14.93 10.56
CA SER A 74 2.22 14.38 10.83
C SER A 74 1.17 14.90 9.85
N GLU A 75 1.10 16.23 9.65
CA GLU A 75 0.19 16.87 8.70
C GLU A 75 0.37 16.33 7.27
N LEU A 76 1.63 16.18 6.82
CA LEU A 76 1.93 15.61 5.50
C LEU A 76 1.60 14.12 5.42
N GLY A 77 1.93 13.34 6.46
CA GLY A 77 1.60 11.93 6.57
C GLY A 77 0.10 11.69 6.53
N LEU A 78 -0.67 12.44 7.29
CA LEU A 78 -2.12 12.39 7.30
C LEU A 78 -2.70 12.67 5.90
N GLN A 79 -2.24 13.72 5.23
CA GLN A 79 -2.70 14.03 3.88
C GLN A 79 -2.30 12.94 2.87
N ASN A 80 -1.10 12.37 3.01
CA ASN A 80 -0.67 11.24 2.19
C ASN A 80 -1.58 10.01 2.39
N CYS A 81 -2.01 9.72 3.63
CA CYS A 81 -2.92 8.62 3.92
C CYS A 81 -4.33 8.86 3.35
N LYS A 82 -4.84 10.10 3.46
CA LYS A 82 -6.13 10.48 2.82
C LYS A 82 -6.07 10.28 1.31
N ASP A 83 -5.00 10.74 0.68
CA ASP A 83 -4.81 10.58 -0.76
C ASP A 83 -4.57 9.13 -1.17
N LEU A 84 -3.93 8.32 -0.32
CA LEU A 84 -3.77 6.89 -0.54
C LEU A 84 -5.14 6.20 -0.66
N PHE A 85 -6.09 6.54 0.20
CA PHE A 85 -7.42 5.97 0.14
C PHE A 85 -8.13 6.31 -1.17
N GLU A 86 -8.03 7.56 -1.63
CA GLU A 86 -8.59 7.96 -2.93
C GLU A 86 -7.92 7.22 -4.11
N ILE A 87 -6.60 7.02 -4.06
CA ILE A 87 -5.88 6.24 -5.07
C ILE A 87 -6.34 4.78 -5.07
N VAL A 88 -6.53 4.17 -3.91
CA VAL A 88 -6.97 2.77 -3.79
C VAL A 88 -8.38 2.59 -4.37
N LYS A 89 -9.31 3.49 -4.08
CA LYS A 89 -10.66 3.49 -4.65
C LYS A 89 -10.62 3.63 -6.17
N TRP A 90 -9.89 4.64 -6.66
CA TRP A 90 -9.72 4.87 -8.08
C TRP A 90 -9.12 3.66 -8.80
N ASN A 91 -8.13 3.01 -8.19
CA ASN A 91 -7.52 1.80 -8.72
C ASN A 91 -8.57 0.70 -8.92
N LYS A 92 -9.41 0.46 -7.91
CA LYS A 92 -10.45 -0.57 -8.00
C LYS A 92 -11.45 -0.27 -9.11
N GLU A 93 -11.89 0.97 -9.23
CA GLU A 93 -12.83 1.42 -10.27
C GLU A 93 -12.24 1.28 -11.69
N ASN A 94 -10.92 1.40 -11.82
CA ASN A 94 -10.21 1.33 -13.10
C ASN A 94 -9.54 -0.03 -13.38
N GLY A 95 -9.84 -1.06 -12.57
CA GLY A 95 -9.39 -2.43 -12.82
C GLY A 95 -7.94 -2.72 -12.39
N PHE A 96 -7.36 -1.89 -11.53
CA PHE A 96 -6.05 -2.13 -10.93
C PHE A 96 -6.21 -2.78 -9.56
N ASP A 97 -5.84 -4.03 -9.42
CA ASP A 97 -5.95 -4.77 -8.16
C ASP A 97 -4.65 -4.78 -7.33
N PHE A 98 -3.58 -4.13 -7.83
CA PHE A 98 -2.30 -4.05 -7.15
C PHE A 98 -1.77 -2.62 -7.14
N PHE A 99 -1.31 -2.16 -5.96
CA PHE A 99 -0.62 -0.87 -5.83
C PHE A 99 0.56 -0.98 -4.88
N ARG A 100 1.67 -0.34 -5.24
CA ARG A 100 2.88 -0.29 -4.42
C ARG A 100 3.03 1.11 -3.84
N ILE A 101 2.82 1.21 -2.54
CA ILE A 101 2.87 2.48 -1.78
C ILE A 101 4.30 3.01 -1.76
N THR A 102 4.45 4.33 -1.87
CA THR A 102 5.75 5.01 -1.81
C THR A 102 6.39 4.91 -0.43
N SER A 103 7.72 4.87 -0.37
CA SER A 103 8.50 4.96 0.87
C SER A 103 8.31 6.29 1.62
N ASN A 104 7.82 7.32 0.95
CA ASN A 104 7.61 8.66 1.52
C ASN A 104 6.20 8.88 2.08
N LEU A 105 5.45 7.80 2.36
CA LEU A 105 4.12 7.94 2.97
C LEU A 105 4.21 8.76 4.28
N PHE A 106 5.24 8.48 5.08
CA PHE A 106 5.59 9.22 6.29
C PHE A 106 6.96 9.87 6.13
N PRO A 107 7.03 11.20 5.86
CA PRO A 107 8.29 11.89 5.66
C PRO A 107 9.18 11.82 6.92
N TRP A 108 10.46 11.47 6.76
CA TRP A 108 11.43 11.37 7.86
C TRP A 108 11.05 10.37 8.96
N ALA A 109 10.37 9.29 8.61
CA ALA A 109 9.86 8.31 9.56
C ALA A 109 10.95 7.63 10.42
N SER A 110 12.21 7.62 9.99
CA SER A 110 13.36 7.15 10.78
C SER A 110 13.74 8.06 11.96
N GLU A 111 13.26 9.31 11.97
CA GLU A 111 13.63 10.32 12.98
C GLU A 111 12.62 10.42 14.14
N TYR A 112 11.51 9.69 14.09
CA TYR A 112 10.46 9.72 15.11
C TYR A 112 9.70 8.39 15.15
N LYS A 113 8.91 8.19 16.20
CA LYS A 113 7.95 7.10 16.24
C LYS A 113 6.60 7.56 15.72
N LEU A 114 5.91 6.71 14.96
CA LEU A 114 4.58 7.05 14.43
C LEU A 114 3.57 7.36 15.54
N GLU A 115 3.72 6.72 16.69
CA GLU A 115 2.90 6.93 17.89
C GLU A 115 3.01 8.36 18.45
N ASP A 116 4.13 9.05 18.20
CA ASP A 116 4.38 10.42 18.67
C ASP A 116 3.78 11.50 17.74
N MET A 117 3.21 11.09 16.61
CA MET A 117 2.57 12.01 15.67
C MET A 117 1.28 12.57 16.27
N PRO A 118 1.03 13.90 16.22
CA PRO A 118 -0.23 14.50 16.68
C PRO A 118 -1.48 13.87 16.04
N ASP A 119 -1.41 13.51 14.77
CA ASP A 119 -2.53 12.93 14.01
C ASP A 119 -2.54 11.39 14.00
N HIS A 120 -1.78 10.75 14.90
CA HIS A 120 -1.60 9.29 14.93
C HIS A 120 -2.92 8.51 14.84
N TRP A 121 -3.89 8.85 15.69
CA TRP A 121 -5.17 8.13 15.73
C TRP A 121 -6.01 8.28 14.46
N GLU A 122 -6.00 9.47 13.86
CA GLU A 122 -6.69 9.70 12.58
C GLU A 122 -6.00 8.92 11.45
N ILE A 123 -4.67 8.90 11.42
CA ILE A 123 -3.87 8.11 10.47
C ILE A 123 -4.19 6.62 10.61
N CYS A 124 -4.19 6.07 11.84
CA CYS A 124 -4.53 4.67 12.10
C CYS A 124 -5.96 4.35 11.65
N GLY A 125 -6.91 5.24 11.88
CA GLY A 125 -8.29 5.09 11.42
C GLY A 125 -8.37 4.96 9.89
N ILE A 126 -7.72 5.86 9.15
CA ILE A 126 -7.70 5.86 7.69
C ILE A 126 -7.01 4.60 7.15
N LEU A 127 -5.86 4.21 7.71
CA LEU A 127 -5.16 2.98 7.29
C LEU A 127 -6.01 1.73 7.56
N GLY A 128 -6.74 1.70 8.68
CA GLY A 128 -7.69 0.63 8.97
C GLY A 128 -8.85 0.55 7.96
N GLU A 129 -9.36 1.69 7.51
CA GLU A 129 -10.38 1.75 6.45
C GLU A 129 -9.83 1.29 5.10
N ILE A 130 -8.59 1.69 4.77
CA ILE A 130 -7.90 1.23 3.56
C ILE A 130 -7.74 -0.30 3.61
N GLY A 131 -7.28 -0.86 4.74
CA GLY A 131 -7.11 -2.30 4.92
C GLY A 131 -8.42 -3.05 4.69
N LYS A 132 -9.52 -2.63 5.31
CA LYS A 132 -10.86 -3.21 5.09
C LYS A 132 -11.27 -3.15 3.62
N TYR A 133 -11.13 -1.99 3.00
CA TYR A 133 -11.48 -1.81 1.60
C TYR A 133 -10.67 -2.74 0.67
N VAL A 134 -9.37 -2.86 0.92
CA VAL A 134 -8.46 -3.73 0.18
C VAL A 134 -8.87 -5.20 0.29
N ASP A 135 -9.19 -5.66 1.51
CA ASP A 135 -9.64 -7.03 1.76
C ASP A 135 -10.99 -7.33 1.11
N GLU A 136 -11.97 -6.43 1.25
CA GLU A 136 -13.29 -6.59 0.67
C GLU A 136 -13.25 -6.68 -0.86
N HIS A 137 -12.30 -5.97 -1.49
CA HIS A 137 -12.17 -5.91 -2.95
C HIS A 137 -11.09 -6.83 -3.51
N ASN A 138 -10.45 -7.68 -2.70
CA ASN A 138 -9.34 -8.56 -3.09
C ASN A 138 -8.21 -7.82 -3.80
N MET A 139 -7.87 -6.64 -3.34
CA MET A 139 -6.72 -5.88 -3.81
C MET A 139 -5.46 -6.28 -3.06
N ARG A 140 -4.31 -5.88 -3.56
CA ARG A 140 -3.01 -6.07 -2.92
C ARG A 140 -2.27 -4.75 -2.81
N LEU A 141 -1.92 -4.38 -1.59
CA LEU A 141 -0.98 -3.29 -1.33
C LEU A 141 0.38 -3.85 -0.91
N THR A 142 1.44 -3.18 -1.30
CA THR A 142 2.81 -3.44 -0.83
C THR A 142 3.52 -2.12 -0.61
N SER A 143 4.56 -2.11 0.19
CA SER A 143 5.41 -0.93 0.35
C SER A 143 6.58 -0.94 -0.64
N HIS A 144 7.07 0.24 -0.99
CA HIS A 144 8.30 0.44 -1.74
C HIS A 144 9.39 0.89 -0.78
N PRO A 145 10.36 0.04 -0.41
CA PRO A 145 11.46 0.48 0.43
C PRO A 145 12.26 1.58 -0.27
N GLY A 146 12.82 2.49 0.50
CA GLY A 146 13.68 3.55 -0.02
C GLY A 146 14.90 2.97 -0.76
N PRO A 147 15.46 3.68 -1.74
CA PRO A 147 16.59 3.19 -2.55
C PRO A 147 17.89 3.04 -1.75
N PHE A 148 17.93 3.56 -0.53
CA PHE A 148 19.10 3.53 0.34
C PHE A 148 19.09 2.41 1.37
N ASN A 149 18.09 1.52 1.33
CA ASN A 149 18.00 0.37 2.22
C ASN A 149 18.97 -0.74 1.79
N VAL A 150 20.20 -0.71 2.32
CA VAL A 150 21.28 -1.65 2.02
C VAL A 150 21.50 -2.57 3.22
N LEU A 151 20.71 -3.64 3.34
CA LEU A 151 20.83 -4.63 4.43
C LEU A 151 22.15 -5.40 4.44
N THR A 152 22.88 -5.38 3.33
CA THR A 152 24.21 -6.03 3.19
C THR A 152 25.37 -5.06 3.39
N SER A 153 25.13 -3.87 3.94
CA SER A 153 26.18 -2.90 4.22
C SER A 153 27.19 -3.47 5.21
N PRO A 154 28.52 -3.23 5.02
CA PRO A 154 29.52 -3.58 6.01
C PRO A 154 29.48 -2.68 7.25
N HIS A 155 28.67 -1.61 7.22
CA HIS A 155 28.53 -0.66 8.31
C HIS A 155 27.26 -0.95 9.11
N GLU A 156 27.39 -1.34 10.37
CA GLU A 156 26.31 -1.75 11.26
C GLU A 156 25.22 -0.66 11.38
N HIS A 157 25.59 0.61 11.56
CA HIS A 157 24.65 1.72 11.64
C HIS A 157 23.77 1.89 10.39
N VAL A 158 24.26 1.50 9.20
CA VAL A 158 23.50 1.52 7.95
C VAL A 158 22.45 0.41 7.97
N VAL A 159 22.81 -0.78 8.44
CA VAL A 159 21.90 -1.92 8.56
C VAL A 159 20.80 -1.62 9.59
N GLU A 160 21.16 -1.05 10.74
CA GLU A 160 20.19 -0.65 11.78
C GLU A 160 19.16 0.39 11.24
N ASN A 161 19.62 1.40 10.50
CA ASN A 161 18.74 2.37 9.90
C ASN A 161 17.82 1.73 8.84
N CYS A 162 18.35 0.81 8.02
CA CYS A 162 17.53 0.05 7.08
C CYS A 162 16.44 -0.77 7.79
N ILE A 163 16.78 -1.42 8.91
CA ILE A 163 15.82 -2.19 9.71
C ILE A 163 14.72 -1.25 10.24
N LYS A 164 15.08 -0.08 10.76
CA LYS A 164 14.11 0.92 11.24
C LYS A 164 13.15 1.33 10.11
N ASP A 165 13.69 1.70 8.94
CA ASP A 165 12.88 2.11 7.79
C ASP A 165 11.94 1.00 7.30
N LEU A 166 12.40 -0.27 7.33
CA LEU A 166 11.60 -1.42 6.90
C LEU A 166 10.59 -1.90 7.95
N SER A 167 10.81 -1.55 9.22
CA SER A 167 9.93 -1.92 10.33
C SER A 167 8.78 -0.95 10.54
N ILE A 168 8.67 0.11 9.72
CA ILE A 168 7.52 1.00 9.77
C ILE A 168 6.30 0.21 9.28
N PRO A 169 5.34 -0.13 10.14
CA PRO A 169 4.22 -0.96 9.74
C PRO A 169 3.34 -0.20 8.74
N VAL A 170 3.17 -0.77 7.58
CA VAL A 170 2.16 -0.41 6.58
C VAL A 170 1.05 -1.48 6.61
N SER A 171 0.85 -2.05 7.79
CA SER A 171 -0.17 -3.08 8.06
C SER A 171 -1.41 -2.46 8.68
#